data_2891e0dbb9c2ceb6a2230067a4dd2c3f
#
_entry.id   2891e0dbb9c2ceb6a2230067a4dd2c3f
#
_cell.length_a   1.000
_cell.length_b   1.000
_cell.length_c   1.000
_cell.angle_alpha   90.00
_cell.angle_beta   90.00
_cell.angle_gamma   90.00
#
_symmetry.space_group_name_H-M   'P 1'
#
loop_
_entity.id
_entity.type
_entity.pdbx_description
1 polymer ?
#
loop_
_entity_poly.entity_id
_entity_poly.type
_entity_poly.pdbx_seq_one_letter_code
_entity_poly.pdbx_strand_id
1 'polypeptide(L)'
;LIIHSLLEDLNEQESRALENWLKTPEHQDFYKKISRREYVRCKMAGLELSDKEKARERLKLNIRRRIVRYRRRRWWCWAAGIVLLLCMGEGVWFYWRNEVKQTDQDLAERLTDSSLPVIRLASGKEIALNRDSAYNLDGGFLLAEDGYARYEPTANVKRADSSQYNEIRTPRGTDYKMILPDGTKVWMNAESVVRFPVVFPTGERRVACDGEVFFDVARDSLRPFRVETAGNVVKVLGTRFDIRHYEDEPYSAVLLSGSIRLSRGKHEVLLKPGEQAQLMEERWVVGKAEASATSWIDGYFLFDNRSLEYIMRELARWYDIEVFFVDSDKQNEYYSFEIERSSSLKQVMNILEKTRTLDVELKGRT
;
A
#
# COMPACT_ATOMS: atom_id res chain seq x y z
N LEU A 1 32.20 1.92 -17.23
CA LEU A 1 33.37 1.05 -17.43
C LEU A 1 33.48 0.60 -18.89
N ILE A 2 32.50 -0.15 -19.45
CA ILE A 2 32.54 -0.64 -20.85
C ILE A 2 32.61 0.50 -21.89
N ILE A 3 31.85 1.56 -21.70
CA ILE A 3 31.89 2.74 -22.59
C ILE A 3 33.26 3.44 -22.48
N HIS A 4 33.84 3.53 -21.31
CA HIS A 4 35.19 4.08 -21.08
C HIS A 4 36.26 3.24 -21.76
N SER A 5 36.19 1.93 -21.71
CA SER A 5 37.14 1.01 -22.36
C SER A 5 37.13 1.07 -23.89
N LEU A 6 36.06 1.63 -24.47
CA LEU A 6 35.92 1.78 -25.91
C LEU A 6 36.32 3.19 -26.46
N LEU A 7 36.46 4.17 -25.56
CA LEU A 7 36.68 5.57 -25.91
C LEU A 7 37.98 6.18 -25.37
N GLU A 8 38.55 5.62 -24.30
CA GLU A 8 39.73 6.16 -23.60
C GLU A 8 40.62 5.04 -23.05
N ASP A 9 41.90 5.32 -22.76
CA ASP A 9 42.79 4.37 -22.10
C ASP A 9 42.36 4.16 -20.63
N LEU A 10 42.10 2.91 -20.27
CA LEU A 10 41.69 2.53 -18.91
C LEU A 10 42.88 2.62 -17.93
N ASN A 11 42.62 3.06 -16.71
CA ASN A 11 43.57 2.96 -15.63
C ASN A 11 43.69 1.48 -15.13
N GLU A 12 44.74 1.17 -14.33
CA GLU A 12 45.03 -0.19 -13.88
C GLU A 12 43.88 -0.85 -13.08
N GLN A 13 43.12 -0.08 -12.31
CA GLN A 13 41.99 -0.59 -11.52
C GLN A 13 40.79 -0.91 -12.42
N GLU A 14 40.55 -0.08 -13.40
CA GLU A 14 39.46 -0.28 -14.38
C GLU A 14 39.75 -1.46 -15.32
N SER A 15 41.01 -1.64 -15.73
CA SER A 15 41.47 -2.80 -16.51
C SER A 15 41.23 -4.11 -15.76
N ARG A 16 41.60 -4.18 -14.49
CA ARG A 16 41.36 -5.39 -13.66
C ARG A 16 39.87 -5.68 -13.44
N ALA A 17 39.07 -4.62 -13.30
CA ALA A 17 37.61 -4.76 -13.15
C ALA A 17 36.96 -5.25 -14.44
N LEU A 18 37.44 -4.78 -15.60
CA LEU A 18 36.95 -5.24 -16.91
C LEU A 18 37.35 -6.70 -17.17
N GLU A 19 38.60 -7.09 -16.87
CA GLU A 19 39.06 -8.49 -16.99
C GLU A 19 38.23 -9.44 -16.12
N ASN A 20 37.94 -9.05 -14.87
CA ASN A 20 37.09 -9.84 -13.99
C ASN A 20 35.66 -9.99 -14.53
N TRP A 21 35.11 -8.94 -15.09
CA TRP A 21 33.78 -8.96 -15.70
C TRP A 21 33.72 -9.82 -16.96
N LEU A 22 34.80 -9.85 -17.77
CA LEU A 22 34.94 -10.66 -18.97
C LEU A 22 35.17 -12.16 -18.70
N LYS A 23 35.30 -12.62 -17.46
CA LYS A 23 35.40 -14.04 -17.14
C LYS A 23 34.15 -14.86 -17.42
N THR A 24 32.99 -14.19 -17.53
CA THR A 24 31.71 -14.82 -17.84
C THR A 24 31.52 -14.91 -19.37
N PRO A 25 31.19 -16.08 -19.94
CA PRO A 25 31.04 -16.27 -21.41
C PRO A 25 30.02 -15.31 -22.03
N GLU A 26 28.92 -15.05 -21.35
CA GLU A 26 27.86 -14.13 -21.80
C GLU A 26 28.36 -12.67 -21.93
N HIS A 27 29.22 -12.27 -21.02
CA HIS A 27 29.84 -10.94 -21.01
C HIS A 27 30.87 -10.77 -22.14
N GLN A 28 31.59 -11.85 -22.49
CA GLN A 28 32.51 -11.86 -23.63
C GLN A 28 31.79 -11.66 -24.96
N ASP A 29 30.67 -12.33 -25.16
CA ASP A 29 29.88 -12.21 -26.37
C ASP A 29 29.23 -10.81 -26.50
N PHE A 30 28.77 -10.26 -25.37
CA PHE A 30 28.25 -8.90 -25.33
C PHE A 30 29.34 -7.86 -25.65
N TYR A 31 30.53 -8.00 -25.06
CA TYR A 31 31.66 -7.12 -25.33
C TYR A 31 32.16 -7.20 -26.78
N LYS A 32 32.22 -8.40 -27.35
CA LYS A 32 32.53 -8.63 -28.78
C LYS A 32 31.52 -7.99 -29.72
N LYS A 33 30.27 -7.97 -29.33
CA LYS A 33 29.16 -7.35 -30.12
C LYS A 33 29.26 -5.84 -30.18
N ILE A 34 29.65 -5.22 -29.06
CA ILE A 34 29.80 -3.77 -28.96
C ILE A 34 31.12 -3.30 -29.60
N SER A 35 32.21 -3.97 -29.34
CA SER A 35 33.53 -3.60 -29.86
C SER A 35 33.62 -3.74 -31.40
N ARG A 36 32.88 -4.62 -32.04
CA ARG A 36 32.80 -4.67 -33.51
C ARG A 36 32.19 -3.41 -34.14
N ARG A 37 31.18 -2.79 -33.50
CA ARG A 37 30.58 -1.54 -33.99
C ARG A 37 31.48 -0.33 -33.78
N GLU A 38 32.20 -0.26 -32.67
CA GLU A 38 33.11 0.83 -32.33
C GLU A 38 34.44 0.75 -33.08
N TYR A 39 34.96 -0.44 -33.40
CA TYR A 39 36.12 -0.63 -34.23
C TYR A 39 35.96 -0.01 -35.64
N VAL A 40 34.76 -0.10 -36.21
CA VAL A 40 34.41 0.55 -37.46
C VAL A 40 34.37 2.08 -37.30
N ARG A 41 33.91 2.57 -36.16
CA ARG A 41 33.82 4.01 -35.86
C ARG A 41 35.20 4.63 -35.57
N CYS A 42 36.08 3.94 -34.85
CA CYS A 42 37.46 4.36 -34.57
C CYS A 42 38.33 4.37 -35.84
N LYS A 43 38.16 3.39 -36.75
CA LYS A 43 38.89 3.37 -38.02
C LYS A 43 38.48 4.49 -38.98
N MET A 44 37.21 4.98 -38.85
CA MET A 44 36.78 6.20 -39.53
C MET A 44 37.27 7.52 -38.86
N ALA A 45 37.69 7.46 -37.60
CA ALA A 45 38.20 8.61 -36.84
C ALA A 45 39.68 8.97 -37.12
N GLY A 46 40.42 8.08 -37.77
CA GLY A 46 41.83 8.28 -38.13
C GLY A 46 42.08 9.13 -39.39
N LEU A 47 41.07 9.70 -39.99
CA LEU A 47 41.20 10.67 -41.08
C LEU A 47 41.32 12.09 -40.48
N GLU A 48 42.34 12.84 -40.94
CA GLU A 48 42.72 14.18 -40.43
C GLU A 48 41.55 15.17 -40.35
N LEU A 49 41.57 16.03 -39.33
CA LEU A 49 40.48 16.96 -38.98
C LEU A 49 40.03 17.89 -40.11
N SER A 50 40.93 18.23 -41.04
CA SER A 50 40.64 19.17 -42.15
C SER A 50 39.73 18.59 -43.24
N ASP A 51 39.71 17.24 -43.40
CA ASP A 51 38.85 16.57 -44.38
C ASP A 51 37.49 16.20 -43.82
N LYS A 52 37.35 16.17 -42.50
CA LYS A 52 36.09 15.81 -41.83
C LYS A 52 34.98 16.86 -42.03
N GLU A 53 35.30 18.12 -42.06
CA GLU A 53 34.31 19.19 -42.30
C GLU A 53 33.80 19.19 -43.73
N LYS A 54 34.73 19.06 -44.70
CA LYS A 54 34.38 18.97 -46.11
C LYS A 54 33.59 17.67 -46.45
N ALA A 55 33.92 16.56 -45.83
CA ALA A 55 33.19 15.31 -45.97
C ALA A 55 31.79 15.38 -45.31
N ARG A 56 31.67 16.03 -44.15
CA ARG A 56 30.37 16.28 -43.50
C ARG A 56 29.45 17.18 -44.32
N GLU A 57 29.97 18.22 -44.91
CA GLU A 57 29.19 19.12 -45.77
C GLU A 57 28.70 18.42 -47.04
N ARG A 58 29.56 17.66 -47.72
CA ARG A 58 29.19 16.88 -48.90
C ARG A 58 28.19 15.79 -48.58
N LEU A 59 28.31 15.15 -47.44
CA LEU A 59 27.35 14.14 -46.96
C LEU A 59 25.99 14.74 -46.62
N LYS A 60 25.97 15.92 -45.96
CA LYS A 60 24.72 16.63 -45.63
C LYS A 60 23.97 17.09 -46.91
N LEU A 61 24.67 17.53 -47.91
CA LEU A 61 24.09 17.98 -49.20
C LEU A 61 23.52 16.80 -50.01
N ASN A 62 24.20 15.68 -50.04
CA ASN A 62 23.71 14.46 -50.76
C ASN A 62 22.58 13.79 -50.05
N ILE A 63 22.58 13.76 -48.72
CA ILE A 63 21.47 13.20 -47.88
C ILE A 63 20.23 14.09 -48.06
N ARG A 64 20.35 15.43 -48.04
CA ARG A 64 19.23 16.34 -48.25
C ARG A 64 18.54 16.14 -49.63
N ARG A 65 19.30 15.93 -50.69
CA ARG A 65 18.75 15.77 -52.07
C ARG A 65 18.07 14.38 -52.28
N ARG A 66 18.50 13.32 -51.60
CA ARG A 66 17.85 12.00 -51.68
C ARG A 66 16.63 11.88 -50.77
N ILE A 67 16.64 12.51 -49.60
CA ILE A 67 15.52 12.44 -48.64
C ILE A 67 14.28 13.17 -49.17
N VAL A 68 14.45 14.28 -49.93
CA VAL A 68 13.31 15.09 -50.37
C VAL A 68 12.49 14.37 -51.47
N ARG A 69 13.08 13.55 -52.34
CA ARG A 69 12.33 12.84 -53.39
C ARG A 69 11.62 11.55 -52.90
N TYR A 70 12.18 10.85 -51.92
CA TYR A 70 11.57 9.64 -51.39
C TYR A 70 10.47 9.92 -50.35
N ARG A 71 10.53 11.06 -49.67
CA ARG A 71 9.58 11.46 -48.65
C ARG A 71 8.19 11.80 -49.16
N ARG A 72 8.07 12.39 -50.38
CA ARG A 72 6.77 12.90 -50.87
C ARG A 72 5.77 11.78 -51.27
N ARG A 73 6.25 10.64 -51.75
CA ARG A 73 5.38 9.53 -52.17
C ARG A 73 4.99 8.54 -51.05
N ARG A 74 5.86 8.40 -50.04
CA ARG A 74 5.58 7.57 -48.84
C ARG A 74 4.74 8.31 -47.79
N TRP A 75 4.79 9.63 -47.74
CA TRP A 75 4.00 10.39 -46.80
C TRP A 75 2.48 10.25 -46.99
N TRP A 76 2.00 10.15 -48.19
CA TRP A 76 0.58 9.96 -48.48
C TRP A 76 0.06 8.59 -48.06
N CYS A 77 0.86 7.53 -48.23
CA CYS A 77 0.50 6.19 -47.77
C CYS A 77 0.57 6.05 -46.23
N TRP A 78 1.53 6.70 -45.61
CA TRP A 78 1.65 6.73 -44.15
C TRP A 78 0.58 7.62 -43.51
N ALA A 79 0.22 8.75 -44.12
CA ALA A 79 -0.85 9.62 -43.65
C ALA A 79 -2.22 8.92 -43.66
N ALA A 80 -2.53 8.17 -44.70
CA ALA A 80 -3.76 7.35 -44.77
C ALA A 80 -3.78 6.22 -43.73
N GLY A 81 -2.64 5.55 -43.48
CA GLY A 81 -2.49 4.51 -42.47
C GLY A 81 -2.61 5.07 -41.05
N ILE A 82 -2.02 6.27 -40.79
CA ILE A 82 -2.11 6.94 -39.48
C ILE A 82 -3.53 7.44 -39.21
N VAL A 83 -4.23 7.98 -40.23
CA VAL A 83 -5.64 8.39 -40.07
C VAL A 83 -6.53 7.18 -39.77
N LEU A 84 -6.31 6.05 -40.41
CA LEU A 84 -7.04 4.82 -40.16
C LEU A 84 -6.75 4.21 -38.78
N LEU A 85 -5.49 4.28 -38.31
CA LEU A 85 -5.10 3.89 -36.98
C LEU A 85 -5.63 4.84 -35.91
N LEU A 86 -5.69 6.16 -36.21
CA LEU A 86 -6.29 7.14 -35.30
C LEU A 86 -7.80 6.95 -35.22
N CYS A 87 -8.50 6.71 -36.31
CA CYS A 87 -9.95 6.45 -36.31
C CYS A 87 -10.28 5.11 -35.60
N MET A 88 -9.47 4.05 -35.81
CA MET A 88 -9.63 2.81 -35.03
C MET A 88 -9.22 3.00 -33.56
N GLY A 89 -8.16 3.76 -33.30
CA GLY A 89 -7.72 4.09 -31.96
C GLY A 89 -8.75 4.94 -31.18
N GLU A 90 -9.37 5.92 -31.82
CA GLU A 90 -10.48 6.67 -31.23
C GLU A 90 -11.73 5.82 -31.00
N GLY A 91 -12.06 4.90 -31.91
CA GLY A 91 -13.16 3.96 -31.74
C GLY A 91 -12.92 2.97 -30.60
N VAL A 92 -11.73 2.37 -30.54
CA VAL A 92 -11.33 1.47 -29.45
C VAL A 92 -11.17 2.22 -28.15
N TRP A 93 -10.56 3.44 -28.16
CA TRP A 93 -10.42 4.29 -26.98
C TRP A 93 -11.78 4.80 -26.47
N PHE A 94 -12.73 5.14 -27.37
CA PHE A 94 -14.08 5.53 -27.01
C PHE A 94 -14.89 4.35 -26.45
N TYR A 95 -14.71 3.14 -27.05
CA TYR A 95 -15.33 1.91 -26.55
C TYR A 95 -14.78 1.53 -25.16
N TRP A 96 -13.44 1.51 -24.99
CA TRP A 96 -12.79 1.26 -23.71
C TRP A 96 -13.09 2.35 -22.66
N ARG A 97 -13.13 3.61 -23.08
CA ARG A 97 -13.42 4.72 -22.19
C ARG A 97 -14.89 4.73 -21.70
N ASN A 98 -15.81 4.25 -22.50
CA ASN A 98 -17.21 4.12 -22.09
C ASN A 98 -17.44 2.90 -21.20
N GLU A 99 -16.81 1.76 -21.47
CA GLU A 99 -16.91 0.59 -20.56
C GLU A 99 -16.25 0.83 -19.22
N VAL A 100 -15.03 1.41 -19.22
CA VAL A 100 -14.30 1.73 -17.97
C VAL A 100 -15.00 2.86 -17.21
N LYS A 101 -15.54 3.89 -17.89
CA LYS A 101 -16.25 4.97 -17.20
C LYS A 101 -17.60 4.56 -16.62
N GLN A 102 -18.34 3.66 -17.23
CA GLN A 102 -19.60 3.18 -16.66
C GLN A 102 -19.34 2.32 -15.41
N THR A 103 -18.30 1.51 -15.41
CA THR A 103 -17.96 0.68 -14.24
C THR A 103 -17.38 1.52 -13.11
N ASP A 104 -16.53 2.51 -13.41
CA ASP A 104 -15.90 3.37 -12.40
C ASP A 104 -16.86 4.48 -11.89
N GLN A 105 -17.76 4.99 -12.72
CA GLN A 105 -18.77 5.97 -12.27
C GLN A 105 -19.87 5.33 -11.43
N ASP A 106 -20.36 4.15 -11.77
CA ASP A 106 -21.31 3.41 -10.93
C ASP A 106 -20.68 2.97 -9.59
N LEU A 107 -19.37 2.65 -9.56
CA LEU A 107 -18.66 2.40 -8.31
C LEU A 107 -18.40 3.71 -7.52
N ALA A 108 -17.99 4.78 -8.20
CA ALA A 108 -17.67 6.06 -7.55
C ALA A 108 -18.92 6.79 -7.01
N GLU A 109 -20.06 6.69 -7.70
CA GLU A 109 -21.30 7.34 -7.29
C GLU A 109 -21.99 6.60 -6.13
N ARG A 110 -21.72 5.29 -5.96
CA ARG A 110 -22.18 4.48 -4.82
C ARG A 110 -21.30 4.58 -3.58
N LEU A 111 -20.08 5.11 -3.70
CA LEU A 111 -19.13 5.27 -2.59
C LEU A 111 -19.28 6.60 -1.82
N THR A 112 -20.20 7.47 -2.20
CA THR A 112 -20.15 8.88 -1.74
C THR A 112 -20.80 9.18 -0.40
N ASP A 113 -21.52 8.27 0.26
CA ASP A 113 -22.18 8.69 1.52
C ASP A 113 -22.06 7.75 2.74
N SER A 114 -21.67 6.48 2.58
CA SER A 114 -21.52 5.56 3.71
C SER A 114 -20.08 5.04 3.93
N SER A 115 -19.12 5.45 3.11
CA SER A 115 -17.76 4.89 3.07
C SER A 115 -16.69 5.77 3.72
N LEU A 116 -17.03 6.94 4.24
CA LEU A 116 -16.08 7.83 4.91
C LEU A 116 -15.94 7.48 6.39
N PRO A 117 -14.72 7.52 6.96
CA PRO A 117 -14.55 7.49 8.40
C PRO A 117 -15.33 8.62 9.06
N VAL A 118 -15.88 8.37 10.23
CA VAL A 118 -16.68 9.34 10.99
C VAL A 118 -16.07 9.56 12.35
N ILE A 119 -15.89 10.81 12.75
CA ILE A 119 -15.59 11.17 14.14
C ILE A 119 -16.88 11.60 14.84
N ARG A 120 -17.16 10.97 15.98
CA ARG A 120 -18.16 11.42 16.95
C ARG A 120 -17.40 12.15 18.06
N LEU A 121 -17.71 13.43 18.25
CA LEU A 121 -17.14 14.27 19.28
C LEU A 121 -17.78 14.01 20.64
N ALA A 122 -17.09 14.43 21.70
CA ALA A 122 -17.63 14.38 23.07
C ALA A 122 -18.97 15.14 23.21
N SER A 123 -19.21 16.14 22.38
CA SER A 123 -20.51 16.85 22.28
C SER A 123 -21.63 16.02 21.64
N GLY A 124 -21.33 14.85 21.08
CA GLY A 124 -22.28 14.02 20.32
C GLY A 124 -22.40 14.36 18.84
N LYS A 125 -21.72 15.41 18.37
CA LYS A 125 -21.70 15.79 16.96
C LYS A 125 -20.89 14.79 16.14
N GLU A 126 -21.42 14.35 15.01
CA GLU A 126 -20.75 13.47 14.05
C GLU A 126 -20.28 14.25 12.82
N ILE A 127 -19.08 13.95 12.35
CA ILE A 127 -18.44 14.60 11.21
C ILE A 127 -17.78 13.51 10.36
N ALA A 128 -18.14 13.44 9.06
CA ALA A 128 -17.47 12.59 8.10
C ALA A 128 -16.09 13.16 7.77
N LEU A 129 -15.08 12.30 7.76
CA LEU A 129 -13.68 12.69 7.63
C LEU A 129 -13.17 12.37 6.22
N ASN A 130 -12.65 13.38 5.54
CA ASN A 130 -11.85 13.20 4.33
C ASN A 130 -10.37 13.26 4.72
N ARG A 131 -9.53 12.39 4.14
CA ARG A 131 -8.10 12.24 4.50
C ARG A 131 -7.29 13.54 4.38
N ASP A 132 -7.64 14.38 3.40
CA ASP A 132 -6.87 15.59 3.05
C ASP A 132 -7.48 16.88 3.62
N SER A 133 -8.47 16.77 4.50
CA SER A 133 -9.19 17.93 5.01
C SER A 133 -8.83 18.23 6.46
N ALA A 134 -8.76 19.53 6.76
CA ALA A 134 -8.66 20.01 8.13
C ALA A 134 -10.05 20.31 8.69
N TYR A 135 -10.27 19.98 9.96
CA TYR A 135 -11.56 20.19 10.63
C TYR A 135 -11.38 20.97 11.91
N ASN A 136 -12.23 21.97 12.12
CA ASN A 136 -12.39 22.62 13.41
C ASN A 136 -13.45 21.87 14.21
N LEU A 137 -13.04 21.25 15.31
CA LEU A 137 -13.87 20.39 16.15
C LEU A 137 -14.16 21.08 17.50
N ASP A 138 -15.28 20.70 18.12
CA ASP A 138 -15.54 21.12 19.50
C ASP A 138 -14.47 20.52 20.42
N GLY A 139 -13.58 21.35 20.96
CA GLY A 139 -12.48 20.96 21.83
C GLY A 139 -11.13 20.70 21.15
N GLY A 140 -11.02 20.82 19.79
CA GLY A 140 -9.74 20.60 19.10
C GLY A 140 -9.79 20.84 17.60
N PHE A 141 -8.69 20.53 16.96
CA PHE A 141 -8.52 20.58 15.51
C PHE A 141 -8.08 19.21 15.01
N LEU A 142 -8.52 18.83 13.83
CA LEU A 142 -7.99 17.70 13.10
C LEU A 142 -7.26 18.26 11.87
N LEU A 143 -5.97 18.01 11.77
CA LEU A 143 -5.09 18.55 10.72
C LEU A 143 -4.54 17.40 9.90
N ALA A 144 -4.54 17.54 8.57
CA ALA A 144 -3.85 16.57 7.71
C ALA A 144 -2.32 16.78 7.80
N GLU A 145 -1.57 15.73 8.12
CA GLU A 145 -0.12 15.73 8.27
C GLU A 145 0.47 14.39 7.81
N ASP A 146 1.27 14.40 6.74
CA ASP A 146 1.99 13.22 6.24
C ASP A 146 1.13 11.95 6.06
N GLY A 147 -0.09 12.10 5.58
CA GLY A 147 -1.05 11.00 5.40
C GLY A 147 -1.75 10.54 6.68
N TYR A 148 -1.60 11.30 7.75
CA TYR A 148 -2.32 11.13 9.02
C TYR A 148 -3.24 12.32 9.29
N ALA A 149 -4.29 12.09 10.07
CA ALA A 149 -5.07 13.15 10.67
C ALA A 149 -4.58 13.37 12.12
N ARG A 150 -3.87 14.47 12.34
CA ARG A 150 -3.39 14.84 13.69
C ARG A 150 -4.51 15.52 14.46
N TYR A 151 -4.84 14.97 15.62
CA TYR A 151 -5.75 15.64 16.56
C TYR A 151 -4.98 16.53 17.54
N GLU A 152 -5.34 17.82 17.56
CA GLU A 152 -4.76 18.82 18.47
C GLU A 152 -5.87 19.41 19.34
N PRO A 153 -5.82 19.23 20.68
CA PRO A 153 -6.81 19.84 21.57
C PRO A 153 -6.60 21.36 21.67
N THR A 154 -7.70 22.11 21.77
CA THR A 154 -7.61 23.56 22.00
C THR A 154 -7.07 23.89 23.40
N ALA A 155 -6.34 25.02 23.51
CA ALA A 155 -5.72 25.45 24.78
C ALA A 155 -6.73 25.67 25.92
N ASN A 156 -8.01 25.90 25.60
CA ASN A 156 -9.07 26.17 26.57
C ASN A 156 -9.70 24.90 27.16
N VAL A 157 -9.39 23.71 26.64
CA VAL A 157 -9.87 22.43 27.20
C VAL A 157 -9.13 22.21 28.52
N LYS A 158 -9.86 22.30 29.61
CA LYS A 158 -9.29 22.09 30.97
C LYS A 158 -8.77 20.65 31.04
N ARG A 159 -7.49 20.48 31.39
CA ARG A 159 -6.81 19.18 31.59
C ARG A 159 -7.53 18.23 32.56
N ALA A 160 -8.55 18.68 33.25
CA ALA A 160 -9.27 17.95 34.28
C ALA A 160 -10.50 17.18 33.77
N ASP A 161 -10.98 17.43 32.56
CA ASP A 161 -12.18 16.73 32.04
C ASP A 161 -11.80 15.51 31.21
N SER A 162 -11.25 14.50 31.90
CA SER A 162 -10.95 13.19 31.31
C SER A 162 -12.20 12.34 31.01
N SER A 163 -13.40 12.89 31.23
CA SER A 163 -14.68 12.24 30.92
C SER A 163 -15.13 12.48 29.47
N GLN A 164 -14.49 13.43 28.77
CA GLN A 164 -14.84 13.75 27.38
C GLN A 164 -14.03 12.91 26.41
N TYR A 165 -14.71 12.03 25.68
CA TYR A 165 -14.12 11.14 24.69
C TYR A 165 -14.62 11.46 23.28
N ASN A 166 -13.71 11.45 22.35
CA ASN A 166 -14.01 11.37 20.92
C ASN A 166 -13.96 9.90 20.47
N GLU A 167 -14.72 9.57 19.46
CA GLU A 167 -14.76 8.24 18.87
C GLU A 167 -14.62 8.36 17.36
N ILE A 168 -13.65 7.64 16.78
CA ILE A 168 -13.52 7.50 15.33
C ILE A 168 -13.96 6.12 14.94
N ARG A 169 -14.72 6.02 13.84
CA ARG A 169 -15.17 4.78 13.23
C ARG A 169 -14.73 4.74 11.79
N THR A 170 -14.14 3.64 11.37
CA THR A 170 -13.91 3.30 9.97
C THR A 170 -15.00 2.35 9.52
N PRO A 171 -15.78 2.68 8.49
CA PRO A 171 -16.71 1.73 7.89
C PRO A 171 -15.97 0.64 7.12
N ARG A 172 -16.70 -0.31 6.58
CA ARG A 172 -16.19 -1.26 5.61
C ARG A 172 -15.67 -0.52 4.37
N GLY A 173 -14.69 -1.09 3.69
CA GLY A 173 -14.13 -0.51 2.46
C GLY A 173 -13.09 0.59 2.65
N THR A 174 -12.74 0.96 3.89
CA THR A 174 -11.76 2.01 4.14
C THR A 174 -10.94 1.77 5.39
N ASP A 175 -9.76 2.34 5.43
CA ASP A 175 -8.88 2.44 6.59
C ASP A 175 -8.69 3.92 6.97
N TYR A 176 -8.19 4.18 8.18
CA TYR A 176 -7.91 5.53 8.63
C TYR A 176 -6.64 5.60 9.47
N LYS A 177 -5.88 6.68 9.31
CA LYS A 177 -4.64 6.92 10.05
C LYS A 177 -4.73 8.23 10.82
N MET A 178 -4.42 8.18 12.10
CA MET A 178 -4.45 9.38 12.93
C MET A 178 -3.28 9.46 13.90
N ILE A 179 -3.04 10.66 14.41
CA ILE A 179 -2.12 10.94 15.51
C ILE A 179 -2.94 11.46 16.68
N LEU A 180 -2.86 10.75 17.80
CA LEU A 180 -3.53 11.10 19.05
C LEU A 180 -2.87 12.33 19.72
N PRO A 181 -3.55 12.97 20.72
CA PRO A 181 -3.03 14.15 21.44
C PRO A 181 -1.66 13.96 22.10
N ASP A 182 -1.26 12.72 22.39
CA ASP A 182 0.05 12.38 22.97
C ASP A 182 1.15 12.11 21.94
N GLY A 183 0.83 12.19 20.64
CA GLY A 183 1.73 11.88 19.54
C GLY A 183 1.74 10.39 19.13
N THR A 184 0.93 9.55 19.77
CA THR A 184 0.75 8.14 19.37
C THR A 184 0.12 8.07 17.98
N LYS A 185 0.73 7.29 17.06
CA LYS A 185 0.17 7.02 15.75
C LYS A 185 -0.73 5.80 15.81
N VAL A 186 -1.87 5.89 15.16
CA VAL A 186 -2.88 4.85 15.11
C VAL A 186 -3.27 4.59 13.66
N TRP A 187 -3.27 3.34 13.22
CA TRP A 187 -3.86 2.89 11.97
C TRP A 187 -5.07 2.03 12.31
N MET A 188 -6.19 2.38 11.74
CA MET A 188 -7.46 1.68 11.90
C MET A 188 -7.79 0.96 10.61
N ASN A 189 -7.96 -0.35 10.64
CA ASN A 189 -8.44 -1.12 9.50
C ASN A 189 -9.94 -0.91 9.26
N ALA A 190 -10.48 -1.48 8.19
CA ALA A 190 -11.92 -1.44 7.93
C ALA A 190 -12.72 -2.01 9.13
N GLU A 191 -13.92 -1.45 9.35
CA GLU A 191 -14.84 -1.90 10.40
C GLU A 191 -14.25 -1.81 11.82
N SER A 192 -13.51 -0.70 12.10
CA SER A 192 -12.82 -0.50 13.37
C SER A 192 -13.28 0.78 14.08
N VAL A 193 -13.12 0.79 15.39
CA VAL A 193 -13.49 1.91 16.26
C VAL A 193 -12.35 2.22 17.22
N VAL A 194 -12.03 3.49 17.41
CA VAL A 194 -11.10 3.96 18.45
C VAL A 194 -11.73 5.10 19.22
N ARG A 195 -11.78 4.96 20.56
CA ARG A 195 -12.25 5.98 21.50
C ARG A 195 -11.06 6.50 22.30
N PHE A 196 -10.89 7.81 22.31
CA PHE A 196 -9.80 8.46 22.99
C PHE A 196 -10.27 9.75 23.67
N PRO A 197 -9.66 10.16 24.81
CA PRO A 197 -10.04 11.38 25.49
C PRO A 197 -9.59 12.60 24.69
N VAL A 198 -10.35 13.69 24.78
CA VAL A 198 -10.00 14.99 24.18
C VAL A 198 -8.60 15.42 24.64
N VAL A 199 -8.28 15.21 25.91
CA VAL A 199 -6.94 15.42 26.50
C VAL A 199 -6.62 14.25 27.42
N PHE A 200 -5.43 13.66 27.27
CA PHE A 200 -4.99 12.62 28.20
C PHE A 200 -4.72 13.15 29.60
N PRO A 201 -5.20 12.47 30.66
CA PRO A 201 -4.91 12.82 32.05
C PRO A 201 -3.42 12.64 32.39
N THR A 202 -3.03 13.15 33.56
CA THR A 202 -1.62 13.13 34.02
C THR A 202 -1.12 11.75 34.44
N GLY A 203 -2.02 10.81 34.79
CA GLY A 203 -1.61 9.52 35.36
C GLY A 203 -1.40 8.43 34.32
N GLU A 204 -2.33 8.27 33.39
CA GLU A 204 -2.26 7.26 32.33
C GLU A 204 -2.91 7.77 31.04
N ARG A 205 -2.52 7.17 29.90
CA ARG A 205 -3.08 7.45 28.59
C ARG A 205 -3.98 6.28 28.20
N ARG A 206 -5.29 6.44 28.35
CA ARG A 206 -6.26 5.39 28.14
C ARG A 206 -7.05 5.61 26.86
N VAL A 207 -7.15 4.57 26.05
CA VAL A 207 -8.00 4.48 24.85
C VAL A 207 -8.77 3.17 24.88
N ALA A 208 -9.85 3.10 24.11
CA ALA A 208 -10.53 1.84 23.82
C ALA A 208 -10.58 1.61 22.30
N CYS A 209 -10.58 0.35 21.86
CA CYS A 209 -10.74 0.03 20.46
C CYS A 209 -11.52 -1.26 20.26
N ASP A 210 -12.14 -1.39 19.08
CA ASP A 210 -12.73 -2.60 18.54
C ASP A 210 -12.37 -2.69 17.05
N GLY A 211 -12.38 -3.89 16.48
CA GLY A 211 -11.90 -4.14 15.13
C GLY A 211 -10.41 -4.45 15.09
N GLU A 212 -9.69 -3.99 14.08
CA GLU A 212 -8.25 -4.17 13.93
C GLU A 212 -7.54 -2.82 13.91
N VAL A 213 -6.65 -2.64 14.89
CA VAL A 213 -6.00 -1.34 15.13
C VAL A 213 -4.53 -1.55 15.47
N PHE A 214 -3.69 -0.93 14.67
CA PHE A 214 -2.26 -0.86 14.93
C PHE A 214 -1.91 0.43 15.68
N PHE A 215 -1.05 0.30 16.69
CA PHE A 215 -0.56 1.40 17.51
C PHE A 215 0.97 1.52 17.41
N ASP A 216 1.46 2.71 17.12
CA ASP A 216 2.84 3.12 17.32
C ASP A 216 2.86 4.15 18.46
N VAL A 217 3.00 3.64 19.69
CA VAL A 217 2.79 4.42 20.90
C VAL A 217 3.97 5.32 21.17
N ALA A 218 3.72 6.63 21.30
CA ALA A 218 4.71 7.60 21.74
C ALA A 218 5.29 7.21 23.11
N ARG A 219 6.62 7.17 23.20
CA ARG A 219 7.31 6.71 24.41
C ARG A 219 7.12 7.70 25.56
N ASP A 220 6.51 7.24 26.65
CA ASP A 220 6.36 7.97 27.90
C ASP A 220 6.37 6.98 29.07
N SER A 221 7.49 6.91 29.78
CA SER A 221 7.67 6.00 30.92
C SER A 221 6.92 6.43 32.18
N LEU A 222 6.51 7.69 32.26
CA LEU A 222 5.80 8.23 33.43
C LEU A 222 4.29 8.03 33.32
N ARG A 223 3.76 7.98 32.09
CA ARG A 223 2.34 7.80 31.83
C ARG A 223 2.14 6.58 30.93
N PRO A 224 1.84 5.41 31.49
CA PRO A 224 1.56 4.23 30.71
C PRO A 224 0.43 4.45 29.70
N PHE A 225 0.53 3.84 28.51
CA PHE A 225 -0.53 3.79 27.54
C PHE A 225 -1.32 2.50 27.72
N ARG A 226 -2.64 2.62 27.76
CA ARG A 226 -3.55 1.53 28.03
C ARG A 226 -4.62 1.45 26.95
N VAL A 227 -4.76 0.28 26.32
CA VAL A 227 -5.82 0.00 25.37
C VAL A 227 -6.80 -1.01 25.97
N GLU A 228 -8.07 -0.67 25.95
CA GLU A 228 -9.16 -1.52 26.42
C GLU A 228 -9.96 -2.05 25.23
N THR A 229 -10.15 -3.36 25.15
CA THR A 229 -10.88 -4.04 24.06
C THR A 229 -11.59 -5.28 24.63
N ALA A 230 -12.91 -5.32 24.58
CA ALA A 230 -13.71 -6.50 24.96
C ALA A 230 -13.31 -7.14 26.29
N GLY A 231 -13.04 -6.31 27.31
CA GLY A 231 -12.61 -6.76 28.63
C GLY A 231 -11.13 -7.15 28.75
N ASN A 232 -10.37 -7.06 27.66
CA ASN A 232 -8.91 -7.20 27.67
C ASN A 232 -8.26 -5.84 27.82
N VAL A 233 -7.08 -5.83 28.42
CA VAL A 233 -6.29 -4.62 28.65
C VAL A 233 -4.86 -4.84 28.19
N VAL A 234 -4.41 -4.01 27.28
CA VAL A 234 -3.02 -3.89 26.85
C VAL A 234 -2.38 -2.70 27.55
N LYS A 235 -1.25 -2.90 28.24
CA LYS A 235 -0.49 -1.83 28.90
C LYS A 235 0.93 -1.78 28.37
N VAL A 236 1.33 -0.59 27.90
CA VAL A 236 2.65 -0.33 27.28
C VAL A 236 3.23 1.03 27.69
N LEU A 237 4.51 1.26 27.42
CA LEU A 237 5.19 2.55 27.70
C LEU A 237 5.68 3.28 26.43
N GLY A 238 5.77 2.55 25.31
CA GLY A 238 6.27 3.03 24.03
C GLY A 238 6.58 1.81 23.16
N THR A 239 5.63 1.37 22.36
CA THR A 239 5.57 0.02 21.80
C THR A 239 4.82 0.07 20.49
N ARG A 240 5.26 -0.75 19.53
CA ARG A 240 4.55 -0.95 18.26
C ARG A 240 3.87 -2.31 18.31
N PHE A 241 2.55 -2.32 18.15
CA PHE A 241 1.75 -3.52 18.26
C PHE A 241 0.44 -3.39 17.50
N ASP A 242 -0.13 -4.53 17.16
CA ASP A 242 -1.44 -4.67 16.55
C ASP A 242 -2.41 -5.35 17.51
N ILE A 243 -3.65 -4.91 17.52
CA ILE A 243 -4.78 -5.55 18.20
C ILE A 243 -5.83 -5.86 17.16
N ARG A 244 -6.33 -7.09 17.19
CA ARG A 244 -7.43 -7.53 16.34
C ARG A 244 -8.53 -8.16 17.21
N HIS A 245 -9.72 -7.57 17.13
CA HIS A 245 -10.92 -8.06 17.77
C HIS A 245 -12.15 -7.68 16.93
N TYR A 246 -12.58 -8.59 16.08
CA TYR A 246 -13.87 -8.54 15.43
C TYR A 246 -14.83 -9.51 16.15
N GLU A 247 -16.16 -9.26 16.04
CA GLU A 247 -17.17 -9.97 16.83
C GLU A 247 -17.10 -11.49 16.67
N ASP A 248 -16.83 -11.97 15.45
CA ASP A 248 -16.79 -13.40 15.11
C ASP A 248 -15.38 -13.99 15.12
N GLU A 249 -14.39 -13.30 15.71
CA GLU A 249 -13.00 -13.71 15.69
C GLU A 249 -12.38 -13.72 17.09
N PRO A 250 -11.46 -14.67 17.36
CA PRO A 250 -10.70 -14.64 18.60
C PRO A 250 -9.91 -13.34 18.72
N TYR A 251 -9.95 -12.74 19.90
CA TYR A 251 -9.05 -11.61 20.20
C TYR A 251 -7.61 -12.02 19.98
N SER A 252 -6.84 -11.18 19.29
CA SER A 252 -5.40 -11.35 19.15
C SER A 252 -4.65 -10.04 19.34
N ALA A 253 -3.41 -10.15 19.82
CA ALA A 253 -2.47 -9.03 19.92
C ALA A 253 -1.09 -9.48 19.45
N VAL A 254 -0.47 -8.71 18.57
CA VAL A 254 0.86 -8.97 17.99
C VAL A 254 1.82 -7.88 18.40
N LEU A 255 2.98 -8.25 18.93
CA LEU A 255 4.03 -7.32 19.33
C LEU A 255 5.13 -7.23 18.28
N LEU A 256 5.32 -6.03 17.69
CA LEU A 256 6.39 -5.77 16.73
C LEU A 256 7.66 -5.25 17.43
N SER A 257 7.52 -4.31 18.36
CA SER A 257 8.67 -3.77 19.10
C SER A 257 8.27 -3.24 20.47
N GLY A 258 9.16 -3.32 21.44
CA GLY A 258 8.92 -2.90 22.82
C GLY A 258 8.49 -4.07 23.73
N SER A 259 7.47 -3.87 24.55
CA SER A 259 6.93 -4.89 25.47
C SER A 259 5.44 -4.62 25.71
N ILE A 260 4.64 -5.67 25.73
CA ILE A 260 3.22 -5.62 26.06
C ILE A 260 2.97 -6.41 27.33
N ARG A 261 2.23 -5.80 28.25
CA ARG A 261 1.52 -6.53 29.31
C ARG A 261 0.06 -6.61 28.91
N LEU A 262 -0.41 -7.81 28.67
CA LEU A 262 -1.78 -8.10 28.27
C LEU A 262 -2.49 -8.77 29.44
N SER A 263 -3.68 -8.31 29.80
CA SER A 263 -4.43 -8.81 30.93
C SER A 263 -5.93 -8.95 30.63
N ARG A 264 -6.54 -10.00 31.22
CA ARG A 264 -7.99 -10.22 31.26
C ARG A 264 -8.36 -10.73 32.66
N GLY A 265 -9.06 -9.92 33.42
CA GLY A 265 -9.35 -10.23 34.83
C GLY A 265 -8.07 -10.44 35.64
N LYS A 266 -7.85 -11.68 36.10
CA LYS A 266 -6.65 -12.08 36.89
C LYS A 266 -5.54 -12.71 36.03
N HIS A 267 -5.79 -12.94 34.77
CA HIS A 267 -4.82 -13.58 33.86
C HIS A 267 -3.99 -12.50 33.16
N GLU A 268 -2.68 -12.61 33.32
CA GLU A 268 -1.73 -11.73 32.67
C GLU A 268 -0.72 -12.51 31.85
N VAL A 269 -0.27 -11.92 30.74
CA VAL A 269 0.83 -12.41 29.92
C VAL A 269 1.70 -11.24 29.44
N LEU A 270 3.00 -11.51 29.33
CA LEU A 270 3.98 -10.57 28.77
C LEU A 270 4.40 -11.07 27.39
N LEU A 271 4.30 -10.23 26.38
CA LEU A 271 4.79 -10.51 25.03
C LEU A 271 6.15 -9.90 24.79
N LYS A 272 6.98 -10.62 24.03
CA LYS A 272 8.23 -10.17 23.45
C LYS A 272 8.05 -9.84 21.97
N PRO A 273 8.92 -9.01 21.38
CA PRO A 273 8.87 -8.71 19.95
C PRO A 273 8.87 -9.99 19.10
N GLY A 274 7.95 -10.04 18.12
CA GLY A 274 7.73 -11.20 17.27
C GLY A 274 6.80 -12.27 17.88
N GLU A 275 6.20 -12.01 19.04
CA GLU A 275 5.18 -12.89 19.62
C GLU A 275 3.76 -12.35 19.40
N GLN A 276 2.82 -13.28 19.35
CA GLN A 276 1.38 -13.06 19.26
C GLN A 276 0.69 -13.77 20.42
N ALA A 277 -0.27 -13.12 21.05
CA ALA A 277 -1.18 -13.75 21.98
C ALA A 277 -2.59 -13.83 21.36
N GLN A 278 -3.22 -14.97 21.50
CA GLN A 278 -4.64 -15.19 21.14
C GLN A 278 -5.42 -15.59 22.37
N LEU A 279 -6.65 -15.11 22.47
CA LEU A 279 -7.56 -15.50 23.55
C LEU A 279 -8.39 -16.69 23.07
N MET A 280 -8.15 -17.86 23.65
CA MET A 280 -8.90 -19.09 23.38
C MET A 280 -9.49 -19.63 24.70
N GLU A 281 -10.78 -19.84 24.74
CA GLU A 281 -11.47 -20.38 25.94
C GLU A 281 -11.06 -19.67 27.25
N GLU A 282 -11.05 -18.31 27.21
CA GLU A 282 -10.65 -17.45 28.35
C GLU A 282 -9.18 -17.58 28.78
N ARG A 283 -8.30 -18.17 27.97
CA ARG A 283 -6.86 -18.33 28.23
C ARG A 283 -6.03 -17.70 27.11
N TRP A 284 -4.92 -17.12 27.51
CA TRP A 284 -3.93 -16.61 26.57
C TRP A 284 -3.07 -17.75 26.01
N VAL A 285 -3.11 -17.94 24.71
CA VAL A 285 -2.18 -18.79 23.97
C VAL A 285 -1.15 -17.88 23.31
N VAL A 286 0.12 -18.03 23.69
CA VAL A 286 1.24 -17.23 23.15
C VAL A 286 2.04 -18.08 22.18
N GLY A 287 2.31 -17.52 21.02
CA GLY A 287 3.11 -18.15 19.97
C GLY A 287 3.91 -17.12 19.17
N LYS A 288 4.63 -17.60 18.17
CA LYS A 288 5.32 -16.74 17.21
C LYS A 288 4.27 -16.00 16.36
N ALA A 289 4.45 -14.69 16.20
CA ALA A 289 3.60 -13.89 15.32
C ALA A 289 3.71 -14.36 13.86
N GLU A 290 2.58 -14.46 13.20
CA GLU A 290 2.52 -14.74 11.77
C GLU A 290 2.85 -13.48 10.98
N ALA A 291 3.57 -13.62 9.86
CA ALA A 291 3.88 -12.49 8.98
C ALA A 291 2.62 -11.82 8.41
N SER A 292 1.56 -12.61 8.21
CA SER A 292 0.26 -12.14 7.73
C SER A 292 -0.46 -11.21 8.70
N ALA A 293 -0.18 -11.31 10.01
CA ALA A 293 -0.92 -10.58 11.03
C ALA A 293 -0.77 -9.05 10.96
N THR A 294 0.28 -8.55 10.32
CA THR A 294 0.55 -7.11 10.20
C THR A 294 0.79 -6.64 8.77
N SER A 295 0.64 -7.51 7.77
CA SER A 295 0.86 -7.19 6.35
C SER A 295 -0.08 -6.08 5.84
N TRP A 296 -1.24 -5.94 6.45
CA TRP A 296 -2.22 -4.91 6.10
C TRP A 296 -1.69 -3.48 6.32
N ILE A 297 -0.78 -3.30 7.28
CA ILE A 297 -0.14 -2.00 7.58
C ILE A 297 0.76 -1.57 6.41
N ASP A 298 1.39 -2.54 5.76
CA ASP A 298 2.26 -2.33 4.60
C ASP A 298 1.46 -2.29 3.27
N GLY A 299 0.12 -2.42 3.35
CA GLY A 299 -0.77 -2.34 2.19
C GLY A 299 -0.96 -3.65 1.43
N TYR A 300 -0.73 -4.79 2.06
CA TYR A 300 -0.87 -6.11 1.45
C TYR A 300 -1.91 -6.97 2.15
N PHE A 301 -2.59 -7.80 1.37
CA PHE A 301 -3.18 -9.04 1.85
C PHE A 301 -2.14 -10.14 1.72
N LEU A 302 -1.76 -10.75 2.80
CA LEU A 302 -0.89 -11.91 2.85
C LEU A 302 -1.66 -13.04 3.52
N PHE A 303 -2.04 -14.03 2.75
CA PHE A 303 -2.67 -15.24 3.23
C PHE A 303 -1.67 -16.39 3.13
N ASP A 304 -1.40 -17.03 4.24
CA ASP A 304 -0.55 -18.21 4.30
C ASP A 304 -1.33 -19.34 4.96
N ASN A 305 -1.68 -20.35 4.16
CA ASN A 305 -2.49 -21.51 4.59
C ASN A 305 -3.74 -21.09 5.38
N ARG A 306 -4.56 -20.20 4.78
CA ARG A 306 -5.81 -19.70 5.37
C ARG A 306 -7.02 -20.33 4.69
N SER A 307 -8.06 -20.63 5.48
CA SER A 307 -9.33 -21.11 4.92
C SER A 307 -9.95 -20.06 4.01
N LEU A 308 -10.66 -20.51 2.98
CA LEU A 308 -11.38 -19.62 2.08
C LEU A 308 -12.38 -18.75 2.84
N GLU A 309 -13.02 -19.26 3.86
CA GLU A 309 -13.93 -18.50 4.72
C GLU A 309 -13.21 -17.31 5.36
N TYR A 310 -12.02 -17.52 5.94
CA TYR A 310 -11.20 -16.44 6.52
C TYR A 310 -10.82 -15.41 5.46
N ILE A 311 -10.32 -15.87 4.32
CA ILE A 311 -9.92 -15.00 3.20
C ILE A 311 -11.08 -14.13 2.73
N MET A 312 -12.25 -14.76 2.49
CA MET A 312 -13.42 -14.05 1.99
C MET A 312 -13.98 -13.07 3.02
N ARG A 313 -13.85 -13.34 4.31
CA ARG A 313 -14.24 -12.41 5.38
C ARG A 313 -13.33 -11.15 5.39
N GLU A 314 -12.01 -11.32 5.21
CA GLU A 314 -11.07 -10.20 5.06
C GLU A 314 -11.39 -9.35 3.83
N LEU A 315 -11.60 -10.00 2.68
CA LEU A 315 -11.94 -9.33 1.44
C LEU A 315 -13.31 -8.64 1.53
N ALA A 316 -14.27 -9.26 2.20
CA ALA A 316 -15.60 -8.68 2.41
C ALA A 316 -15.54 -7.38 3.19
N ARG A 317 -14.72 -7.30 4.25
CA ARG A 317 -14.53 -6.04 5.01
C ARG A 317 -13.87 -4.96 4.16
N TRP A 318 -12.83 -5.33 3.40
CA TRP A 318 -12.05 -4.36 2.64
C TRP A 318 -12.75 -3.85 1.38
N TYR A 319 -13.47 -4.72 0.67
CA TYR A 319 -14.19 -4.32 -0.56
C TYR A 319 -15.66 -3.96 -0.31
N ASP A 320 -16.10 -4.00 0.94
CA ASP A 320 -17.49 -3.74 1.34
C ASP A 320 -18.49 -4.58 0.53
N ILE A 321 -18.25 -5.89 0.49
CA ILE A 321 -19.08 -6.87 -0.21
C ILE A 321 -19.70 -7.88 0.77
N GLU A 322 -20.77 -8.51 0.35
CA GLU A 322 -21.35 -9.67 0.99
C GLU A 322 -20.89 -10.96 0.29
N VAL A 323 -20.63 -11.99 1.05
CA VAL A 323 -20.11 -13.27 0.53
C VAL A 323 -21.08 -14.40 0.87
N PHE A 324 -21.45 -15.17 -0.13
CA PHE A 324 -22.27 -16.35 0.00
C PHE A 324 -21.56 -17.55 -0.61
N PHE A 325 -21.46 -18.61 0.16
CA PHE A 325 -20.93 -19.89 -0.29
C PHE A 325 -22.07 -20.77 -0.78
N VAL A 326 -22.08 -21.05 -2.09
CA VAL A 326 -23.07 -21.99 -2.66
C VAL A 326 -22.73 -23.42 -2.25
N ASP A 327 -21.45 -23.74 -2.19
CA ASP A 327 -20.91 -25.00 -1.70
C ASP A 327 -20.21 -24.76 -0.36
N SER A 328 -20.81 -25.25 0.73
CA SER A 328 -20.27 -25.06 2.09
C SER A 328 -18.93 -25.77 2.31
N ASP A 329 -18.63 -26.84 1.55
CA ASP A 329 -17.38 -27.57 1.74
C ASP A 329 -16.18 -26.74 1.30
N LYS A 330 -16.38 -25.82 0.35
CA LYS A 330 -15.35 -24.88 -0.14
C LYS A 330 -14.84 -23.91 0.93
N GLN A 331 -15.65 -23.59 1.93
CA GLN A 331 -15.26 -22.70 3.04
C GLN A 331 -13.98 -23.17 3.75
N ASN A 332 -13.80 -24.49 3.83
CA ASN A 332 -12.69 -25.13 4.53
C ASN A 332 -11.46 -25.40 3.65
N GLU A 333 -11.49 -25.05 2.36
CA GLU A 333 -10.29 -25.16 1.52
C GLU A 333 -9.26 -24.08 1.90
N TYR A 334 -7.97 -24.41 1.85
CA TYR A 334 -6.89 -23.54 2.28
C TYR A 334 -6.11 -22.99 1.10
N TYR A 335 -5.81 -21.70 1.16
CA TYR A 335 -5.08 -20.98 0.11
C TYR A 335 -3.94 -20.15 0.69
N SER A 336 -2.90 -19.96 -0.14
CA SER A 336 -1.78 -19.06 0.16
C SER A 336 -1.54 -18.16 -1.05
N PHE A 337 -1.61 -16.86 -0.86
CA PHE A 337 -1.25 -15.84 -1.85
C PHE A 337 -1.00 -14.49 -1.20
N GLU A 338 -0.34 -13.62 -1.94
CA GLU A 338 -0.09 -12.22 -1.58
C GLU A 338 -0.61 -11.31 -2.68
N ILE A 339 -1.28 -10.22 -2.31
CA ILE A 339 -1.76 -9.21 -3.24
C ILE A 339 -1.83 -7.84 -2.57
N GLU A 340 -1.55 -6.77 -3.31
CA GLU A 340 -1.72 -5.41 -2.83
C GLU A 340 -3.18 -5.09 -2.54
N ARG A 341 -3.47 -4.41 -1.44
CA ARG A 341 -4.82 -3.95 -1.05
C ARG A 341 -5.39 -2.91 -2.02
N SER A 342 -4.54 -2.24 -2.79
CA SER A 342 -4.90 -1.34 -3.88
C SER A 342 -5.47 -2.05 -5.12
N SER A 343 -5.32 -3.38 -5.20
CA SER A 343 -5.84 -4.19 -6.30
C SER A 343 -7.37 -4.17 -6.33
N SER A 344 -7.95 -4.24 -7.52
CA SER A 344 -9.41 -4.35 -7.65
C SER A 344 -9.92 -5.72 -7.18
N LEU A 345 -11.14 -5.78 -6.68
CA LEU A 345 -11.79 -7.04 -6.32
C LEU A 345 -11.74 -8.07 -7.44
N LYS A 346 -11.94 -7.65 -8.70
CA LYS A 346 -11.85 -8.50 -9.88
C LYS A 346 -10.46 -9.17 -10.03
N GLN A 347 -9.38 -8.43 -9.72
CA GLN A 347 -8.03 -9.00 -9.76
C GLN A 347 -7.84 -10.06 -8.69
N VAL A 348 -8.36 -9.83 -7.48
CA VAL A 348 -8.32 -10.81 -6.39
C VAL A 348 -9.11 -12.07 -6.74
N MET A 349 -10.33 -11.91 -7.25
CA MET A 349 -11.17 -13.04 -7.68
C MET A 349 -10.50 -13.86 -8.78
N ASN A 350 -9.88 -13.20 -9.78
CA ASN A 350 -9.12 -13.88 -10.81
C ASN A 350 -7.95 -14.73 -10.27
N ILE A 351 -7.34 -14.35 -9.14
CA ILE A 351 -6.29 -15.16 -8.50
C ILE A 351 -6.90 -16.43 -7.92
N LEU A 352 -8.03 -16.31 -7.24
CA LEU A 352 -8.74 -17.46 -6.66
C LEU A 352 -9.24 -18.42 -7.74
N GLU A 353 -9.82 -17.91 -8.83
CA GLU A 353 -10.28 -18.73 -9.98
C GLU A 353 -9.15 -19.47 -10.69
N LYS A 354 -7.94 -18.90 -10.74
CA LYS A 354 -6.77 -19.56 -11.35
C LYS A 354 -6.37 -20.85 -10.63
N THR A 355 -6.78 -21.06 -9.41
CA THR A 355 -6.60 -22.35 -8.71
C THR A 355 -7.39 -23.47 -9.35
N ARG A 356 -8.39 -23.15 -10.21
CA ARG A 356 -9.33 -24.07 -10.88
C ARG A 356 -10.18 -24.90 -9.92
N THR A 357 -10.23 -24.51 -8.67
CA THR A 357 -11.06 -25.19 -7.65
C THR A 357 -12.30 -24.37 -7.28
N LEU A 358 -12.32 -23.10 -7.70
CA LEU A 358 -13.38 -22.14 -7.38
C LEU A 358 -13.94 -21.51 -8.65
N ASP A 359 -15.27 -21.39 -8.68
CA ASP A 359 -16.00 -20.51 -9.59
C ASP A 359 -16.55 -19.35 -8.77
N VAL A 360 -16.25 -18.11 -9.18
CA VAL A 360 -16.65 -16.90 -8.45
C VAL A 360 -17.58 -16.07 -9.32
N GLU A 361 -18.74 -15.69 -8.80
CA GLU A 361 -19.68 -14.81 -9.48
C GLU A 361 -19.85 -13.52 -8.67
N LEU A 362 -19.69 -12.36 -9.31
CA LEU A 362 -19.92 -11.05 -8.71
C LEU A 362 -21.27 -10.48 -9.18
N LYS A 363 -22.17 -10.22 -8.23
CA LYS A 363 -23.50 -9.61 -8.45
C LYS A 363 -23.65 -8.36 -7.60
N GLY A 364 -23.32 -7.19 -8.17
CA GLY A 364 -23.38 -5.92 -7.43
C GLY A 364 -22.34 -5.90 -6.31
N ARG A 365 -22.81 -5.88 -5.05
CA ARG A 365 -21.97 -5.92 -3.83
C ARG A 365 -21.81 -7.35 -3.26
N THR A 366 -22.26 -8.36 -3.98
CA THR A 366 -22.26 -9.78 -3.56
C THR A 366 -21.33 -10.58 -4.44
#